data_3f9b56782f7a65fcc6c4a091cd62c0c3
#
_entry.id   3f9b56782f7a65fcc6c4a091cd62c0c3
#
_cell.length_a   1.000
_cell.length_b   1.000
_cell.length_c   1.000
_cell.angle_alpha   90.00
_cell.angle_beta   90.00
_cell.angle_gamma   90.00
#
_symmetry.space_group_name_H-M   'P 1'
#
loop_
_entity.id
_entity.type
_entity.pdbx_description
1 polymer ?
#
loop_
_entity_poly.entity_id
_entity_poly.type
_entity_poly.pdbx_seq_one_letter_code
_entity_poly.pdbx_strand_id
1 'polypeptide(L)'
;MSKHHLGEFEEIVLLTVAILDGKAYGIAIIDEMESRLKRKVSIGSLQTVLRRLEKKGYLNSEFGEATQARGGKRKRYFKLTNFGIQVLRETKDQRINLWNAIPKISFNN
;
A
#
# COMPACT_ATOMS: atom_id res chain seq x y z
N MET A 1 16.22 15.28 5.31
CA MET A 1 15.67 14.00 5.81
C MET A 1 14.18 14.08 5.92
N SER A 2 13.48 13.06 5.45
CA SER A 2 12.03 13.05 5.50
C SER A 2 11.56 12.92 6.96
N LYS A 3 10.51 13.66 7.30
CA LYS A 3 9.86 13.54 8.61
C LYS A 3 8.93 12.33 8.67
N HIS A 4 8.66 11.72 7.52
CA HIS A 4 7.70 10.64 7.40
C HIS A 4 8.43 9.35 7.18
N HIS A 5 8.11 8.38 8.01
CA HIS A 5 8.73 7.07 7.94
C HIS A 5 7.67 6.01 7.65
N LEU A 6 7.91 5.24 6.61
CA LEU A 6 7.08 4.08 6.28
C LEU A 6 7.84 2.81 6.60
N GLY A 7 7.21 1.92 7.37
CA GLY A 7 7.71 0.57 7.47
C GLY A 7 7.54 -0.16 6.15
N GLU A 8 8.24 -1.27 5.99
CA GLU A 8 8.19 -2.03 4.75
C GLU A 8 6.77 -2.42 4.38
N PHE A 9 6.02 -2.97 5.32
CA PHE A 9 4.66 -3.44 5.05
C PHE A 9 3.73 -2.27 4.72
N GLU A 10 3.90 -1.14 5.42
CA GLU A 10 3.13 0.07 5.13
C GLU A 10 3.38 0.54 3.69
N GLU A 11 4.62 0.56 3.28
CA GLU A 11 4.99 0.97 1.93
C GLU A 11 4.36 0.05 0.88
N ILE A 12 4.46 -1.25 1.10
CA ILE A 12 3.89 -2.24 0.19
C ILE A 12 2.37 -2.09 0.09
N VAL A 13 1.69 -1.86 1.22
CA VAL A 13 0.24 -1.68 1.22
C VAL A 13 -0.15 -0.43 0.42
N LEU A 14 0.55 0.68 0.61
CA LEU A 14 0.26 1.91 -0.14
C LEU A 14 0.48 1.70 -1.64
N LEU A 15 1.56 1.03 -2.01
CA LEU A 15 1.85 0.73 -3.43
C LEU A 15 0.75 -0.14 -4.03
N THR A 16 0.28 -1.12 -3.27
CA THR A 16 -0.77 -2.03 -3.74
C THR A 16 -2.09 -1.30 -3.94
N VAL A 17 -2.44 -0.40 -3.01
CA VAL A 17 -3.63 0.43 -3.16
C VAL A 17 -3.54 1.26 -4.44
N ALA A 18 -2.36 1.83 -4.72
CA ALA A 18 -2.15 2.60 -5.94
C ALA A 18 -2.31 1.74 -7.20
N ILE A 19 -1.77 0.52 -7.18
CA ILE A 19 -1.89 -0.41 -8.31
C ILE A 19 -3.36 -0.70 -8.62
N LEU A 20 -4.17 -0.89 -7.59
CA LEU A 20 -5.57 -1.26 -7.75
C LEU A 20 -6.47 -0.10 -8.16
N ASP A 21 -5.98 1.12 -8.06
CA ASP A 21 -6.59 2.31 -8.67
C ASP A 21 -8.12 2.37 -8.59
N GLY A 22 -8.63 2.58 -7.39
CA GLY A 22 -10.06 2.68 -7.13
C GLY A 22 -10.76 1.36 -6.82
N LYS A 23 -10.06 0.24 -6.94
CA LYS A 23 -10.60 -1.10 -6.67
C LYS A 23 -9.96 -1.75 -5.45
N ALA A 24 -9.37 -0.95 -4.57
CA ALA A 24 -8.60 -1.46 -3.44
C ALA A 24 -9.48 -1.68 -2.23
N TYR A 25 -10.02 -2.88 -2.09
CA TYR A 25 -10.66 -3.34 -0.86
C TYR A 25 -9.87 -4.51 -0.30
N GLY A 26 -10.13 -4.89 0.97
CA GLY A 26 -9.26 -5.81 1.70
C GLY A 26 -8.83 -7.06 0.94
N ILE A 27 -9.79 -7.83 0.41
CA ILE A 27 -9.48 -9.08 -0.29
C ILE A 27 -8.69 -8.81 -1.58
N ALA A 28 -9.05 -7.77 -2.33
CA ALA A 28 -8.32 -7.43 -3.55
C ALA A 28 -6.87 -7.04 -3.25
N ILE A 29 -6.65 -6.32 -2.15
CA ILE A 29 -5.29 -5.95 -1.73
C ILE A 29 -4.49 -7.19 -1.40
N ILE A 30 -5.07 -8.12 -0.63
CA ILE A 30 -4.39 -9.38 -0.27
C ILE A 30 -4.02 -10.16 -1.53
N ASP A 31 -4.99 -10.34 -2.44
CA ASP A 31 -4.78 -11.12 -3.65
C ASP A 31 -3.66 -10.52 -4.50
N GLU A 32 -3.65 -9.21 -4.63
CA GLU A 32 -2.62 -8.51 -5.40
C GLU A 32 -1.25 -8.68 -4.78
N MET A 33 -1.16 -8.50 -3.45
CA MET A 33 0.11 -8.65 -2.74
C MET A 33 0.65 -10.07 -2.83
N GLU A 34 -0.21 -11.07 -2.63
CA GLU A 34 0.22 -12.47 -2.66
C GLU A 34 0.65 -12.87 -4.06
N SER A 35 -0.06 -12.39 -5.07
CA SER A 35 0.28 -12.67 -6.46
C SER A 35 1.65 -12.10 -6.84
N ARG A 36 1.93 -10.86 -6.44
CA ARG A 36 3.16 -10.19 -6.83
C ARG A 36 4.35 -10.55 -5.96
N LEU A 37 4.14 -10.77 -4.66
CA LEU A 37 5.24 -10.98 -3.72
C LEU A 37 5.43 -12.42 -3.33
N LYS A 38 4.51 -13.30 -3.71
CA LYS A 38 4.59 -14.73 -3.37
C LYS A 38 4.67 -14.97 -1.88
N ARG A 39 4.01 -14.11 -1.08
CA ARG A 39 3.97 -14.30 0.36
C ARG A 39 2.54 -14.10 0.86
N LYS A 40 2.20 -14.82 1.92
CA LYS A 40 0.86 -14.76 2.49
C LYS A 40 0.69 -13.56 3.39
N VAL A 41 -0.49 -12.96 3.34
CA VAL A 41 -0.85 -11.79 4.13
C VAL A 41 -2.16 -12.07 4.84
N SER A 42 -2.20 -11.93 6.17
CA SER A 42 -3.44 -12.12 6.91
C SER A 42 -4.32 -10.88 6.82
N ILE A 43 -5.64 -11.12 6.78
CA ILE A 43 -6.60 -10.02 6.73
C ILE A 43 -6.50 -9.14 7.99
N GLY A 44 -6.23 -9.74 9.14
CA GLY A 44 -6.09 -8.99 10.39
C GLY A 44 -4.91 -8.03 10.37
N SER A 45 -3.75 -8.51 9.90
CA SER A 45 -2.56 -7.66 9.76
C SER A 45 -2.82 -6.52 8.78
N LEU A 46 -3.46 -6.84 7.65
CA LEU A 46 -3.77 -5.82 6.65
C LEU A 46 -4.72 -4.77 7.22
N GLN A 47 -5.79 -5.19 7.88
CA GLN A 47 -6.76 -4.24 8.42
C GLN A 47 -6.13 -3.31 9.46
N THR A 48 -5.24 -3.84 10.30
CA THR A 48 -4.52 -3.03 11.28
C THR A 48 -3.70 -1.95 10.59
N VAL A 49 -2.98 -2.32 9.54
CA VAL A 49 -2.13 -1.37 8.79
C VAL A 49 -2.99 -0.36 8.03
N LEU A 50 -4.06 -0.80 7.38
CA LEU A 50 -4.95 0.11 6.67
C LEU A 50 -5.51 1.19 7.59
N ARG A 51 -5.93 0.79 8.79
CA ARG A 51 -6.46 1.72 9.79
C ARG A 51 -5.39 2.72 10.22
N ARG A 52 -4.17 2.25 10.43
CA ARG A 52 -3.03 3.10 10.79
C ARG A 52 -2.72 4.10 9.69
N LEU A 53 -2.68 3.64 8.45
CA LEU A 53 -2.38 4.51 7.31
C LEU A 53 -3.47 5.56 7.09
N GLU A 54 -4.71 5.19 7.31
CA GLU A 54 -5.82 6.13 7.25
C GLU A 54 -5.69 7.18 8.35
N LYS A 55 -5.37 6.76 9.56
CA LYS A 55 -5.19 7.66 10.70
C LYS A 55 -4.04 8.64 10.46
N LYS A 56 -2.98 8.19 9.79
CA LYS A 56 -1.84 9.05 9.44
C LYS A 56 -2.15 10.00 8.29
N GLY A 57 -3.30 9.84 7.64
CA GLY A 57 -3.69 10.69 6.53
C GLY A 57 -3.13 10.27 5.19
N TYR A 58 -2.58 9.07 5.08
CA TYR A 58 -2.03 8.58 3.80
C TYR A 58 -3.09 7.92 2.94
N LEU A 59 -4.16 7.42 3.54
CA LEU A 59 -5.29 6.80 2.87
C LEU A 59 -6.59 7.44 3.31
N ASN A 60 -7.55 7.48 2.39
CA ASN A 60 -8.96 7.68 2.69
C ASN A 60 -9.70 6.39 2.38
N SER A 61 -10.85 6.22 2.99
CA SER A 61 -11.71 5.08 2.67
C SER A 61 -13.15 5.51 2.56
N GLU A 62 -13.90 4.75 1.77
CA GLU A 62 -15.34 4.94 1.65
C GLU A 62 -15.98 3.59 1.37
N PHE A 63 -17.25 3.46 1.74
CA PHE A 63 -17.99 2.24 1.45
C PHE A 63 -18.57 2.32 0.04
N GLY A 64 -18.44 1.22 -0.68
CA GLY A 64 -19.13 1.06 -1.95
C GLY A 64 -20.60 0.73 -1.71
N GLU A 65 -21.33 0.48 -2.78
CA GLU A 65 -22.72 0.13 -2.67
C GLU A 65 -22.88 -1.30 -2.13
N ALA A 66 -23.94 -1.50 -1.33
CA ALA A 66 -24.31 -2.82 -0.87
C ALA A 66 -24.80 -3.65 -2.07
N THR A 67 -24.42 -4.93 -2.11
CA THR A 67 -24.88 -5.83 -3.16
C THR A 67 -25.57 -7.04 -2.55
N GLN A 68 -26.54 -7.60 -3.25
CA GLN A 68 -27.26 -8.79 -2.81
C GLN A 68 -26.33 -9.99 -2.69
N ALA A 69 -25.38 -10.11 -3.60
CA ALA A 69 -24.44 -11.21 -3.61
C ALA A 69 -23.57 -11.27 -2.35
N ARG A 70 -23.47 -10.17 -1.61
CA ARG A 70 -22.68 -10.09 -0.38
C ARG A 70 -23.55 -10.03 0.86
N GLY A 71 -24.82 -10.40 0.76
CA GLY A 71 -25.73 -10.37 1.90
C GLY A 71 -25.99 -8.96 2.40
N GLY A 72 -25.91 -7.96 1.55
CA GLY A 72 -26.11 -6.56 1.92
C GLY A 72 -24.88 -5.88 2.47
N LYS A 73 -23.77 -6.58 2.61
CA LYS A 73 -22.54 -5.98 3.12
C LYS A 73 -21.87 -5.13 2.05
N ARG A 74 -21.31 -4.02 2.49
CA ARG A 74 -20.56 -3.11 1.60
C ARG A 74 -19.08 -3.44 1.66
N LYS A 75 -18.40 -3.25 0.52
CA LYS A 75 -16.95 -3.25 0.48
C LYS A 75 -16.44 -1.88 0.89
N ARG A 76 -15.37 -1.86 1.65
CA ARG A 76 -14.69 -0.61 2.00
C ARG A 76 -13.50 -0.45 1.07
N TYR A 77 -13.53 0.63 0.29
CA TYR A 77 -12.49 0.92 -0.70
C TYR A 77 -11.53 1.96 -0.15
N PHE A 78 -10.25 1.74 -0.38
CA PHE A 78 -9.19 2.62 0.07
C PHE A 78 -8.57 3.34 -1.13
N LYS A 79 -8.08 4.54 -0.86
CA LYS A 79 -7.53 5.40 -1.89
C LYS A 79 -6.41 6.24 -1.29
N LEU A 80 -5.33 6.42 -2.02
CA LEU A 80 -4.25 7.29 -1.59
C LEU A 80 -4.72 8.74 -1.55
N THR A 81 -4.37 9.44 -0.47
CA THR A 81 -4.49 10.89 -0.43
C THR A 81 -3.32 11.52 -1.17
N ASN A 82 -3.41 12.81 -1.47
CA ASN A 82 -2.26 13.53 -2.04
C ASN A 82 -1.05 13.45 -1.11
N PHE A 83 -1.29 13.50 0.20
CA PHE A 83 -0.23 13.34 1.19
C PHE A 83 0.39 11.95 1.13
N GLY A 84 -0.43 10.91 0.99
CA GLY A 84 0.07 9.54 0.84
C GLY A 84 0.92 9.35 -0.41
N ILE A 85 0.51 9.96 -1.52
CA ILE A 85 1.28 9.93 -2.77
C ILE A 85 2.64 10.60 -2.56
N GLN A 86 2.64 11.77 -1.89
CA GLN A 86 3.87 12.50 -1.61
C GLN A 86 4.84 11.64 -0.77
N VAL A 87 4.34 11.01 0.28
CA VAL A 87 5.18 10.18 1.15
C VAL A 87 5.73 8.98 0.40
N LEU A 88 4.91 8.34 -0.44
CA LEU A 88 5.39 7.23 -1.28
C LEU A 88 6.48 7.68 -2.23
N ARG A 89 6.30 8.84 -2.85
CA ARG A 89 7.28 9.38 -3.80
C ARG A 89 8.61 9.69 -3.10
N GLU A 90 8.55 10.30 -1.93
CA GLU A 90 9.75 10.58 -1.14
C GLU A 90 10.47 9.30 -0.75
N THR A 91 9.73 8.28 -0.34
CA THR A 91 10.30 7.00 0.03
C THR A 91 10.99 6.34 -1.17
N LYS A 92 10.35 6.35 -2.32
CA LYS A 92 10.92 5.84 -3.56
C LYS A 92 12.21 6.58 -3.92
N ASP A 93 12.18 7.90 -3.87
CA ASP A 93 13.34 8.72 -4.25
C ASP A 93 14.53 8.44 -3.35
N GLN A 94 14.31 8.28 -2.04
CA GLN A 94 15.37 7.92 -1.10
C GLN A 94 15.99 6.58 -1.45
N ARG A 95 15.15 5.59 -1.79
CA ARG A 95 15.66 4.25 -2.16
C ARG A 95 16.43 4.29 -3.46
N ILE A 96 15.95 5.03 -4.44
CA ILE A 96 16.64 5.19 -5.72
C ILE A 96 18.00 5.86 -5.52
N ASN A 97 18.05 6.91 -4.70
CA ASN A 97 19.30 7.59 -4.41
C ASN A 97 20.31 6.64 -3.77
N LEU A 98 19.87 5.82 -2.82
CA LEU A 98 20.75 4.83 -2.20
C LEU A 98 21.18 3.77 -3.21
N TRP A 99 20.26 3.26 -3.98
CA TRP A 99 20.55 2.26 -5.00
C TRP A 99 21.58 2.77 -6.00
N ASN A 100 21.39 3.99 -6.48
CA ASN A 100 22.28 4.58 -7.46
C ASN A 100 23.67 4.91 -6.92
N ALA A 101 23.81 4.98 -5.59
CA ALA A 101 25.11 5.22 -4.96
C ALA A 101 25.96 3.94 -4.86
N ILE A 102 25.36 2.77 -5.08
CA ILE A 102 26.11 1.52 -5.01
C ILE A 102 27.09 1.43 -6.19
N PRO A 103 28.37 1.16 -5.93
CA PRO A 103 29.33 1.01 -7.02
C PRO A 103 28.94 -0.12 -7.96
N LYS A 104 29.08 0.11 -9.25
CA LYS A 104 28.71 -0.88 -10.27
C LYS A 104 29.40 -2.21 -10.07
N ILE A 105 30.61 -2.19 -9.57
CA ILE A 105 31.41 -3.41 -9.35
C ILE A 105 30.72 -4.35 -8.36
N SER A 106 29.87 -3.84 -7.49
CA SER A 106 29.18 -4.65 -6.50
C SER A 106 28.23 -5.66 -7.12
N PHE A 107 27.87 -5.48 -8.40
CA PHE A 107 26.92 -6.34 -9.10
C PHE A 107 27.59 -7.17 -10.20
N ASN A 108 28.90 -7.07 -10.34
CA ASN A 108 29.64 -7.83 -11.36
C ASN A 108 30.06 -9.18 -10.75
N ASN A 109 29.41 -10.24 -11.21
CA ASN A 109 29.71 -11.60 -10.77
C ASN A 109 30.26 -12.43 -11.90
#